data_ff2f507ca737a2f24e79b39f1031112d
#
_entry.id   ff2f507ca737a2f24e79b39f1031112d
#
_cell.length_a   1.000
_cell.length_b   1.000
_cell.length_c   1.000
_cell.angle_alpha   90.00
_cell.angle_beta   90.00
_cell.angle_gamma   90.00
#
_symmetry.space_group_name_H-M   'P 1'
#
loop_
_entity.id
_entity.type
_entity.pdbx_description
1 polymer ?
#
loop_
_entity_poly.entity_id
_entity_poly.type
_entity_poly.pdbx_seq_one_letter_code
_entity_poly.pdbx_strand_id
1 'polypeptide(L)'
;MAKIMIDAGHYGNRYNAGVISGYYESNMTWELQGYLKKELEEYGFEVGTTRAAKAEDLEVSQRGLRSLGYDLFISLHSNAASAEAPDYVALFHLVKDDTTKADEVSKMLAKKLAPVIAKTMGTVQEPKVLDRPVDFDRDGD
;
A
#
# COMPACT_ATOMS: atom_id res chain seq x y z
N MET A 1 -15.72 1.48 -16.00
CA MET A 1 -15.31 0.61 -14.87
C MET A 1 -13.99 1.15 -14.35
N ALA A 2 -13.87 1.35 -13.05
CA ALA A 2 -12.64 1.90 -12.50
C ALA A 2 -11.50 0.89 -12.57
N LYS A 3 -10.29 1.38 -12.81
CA LYS A 3 -9.06 0.60 -12.93
C LYS A 3 -8.21 0.81 -11.69
N ILE A 4 -7.80 -0.27 -11.05
CA ILE A 4 -7.03 -0.25 -9.82
C ILE A 4 -5.69 -0.94 -10.05
N MET A 5 -4.59 -0.24 -9.77
CA MET A 5 -3.25 -0.83 -9.72
C MET A 5 -2.91 -1.18 -8.27
N ILE A 6 -2.54 -2.43 -8.02
CA ILE A 6 -2.03 -2.87 -6.72
C ILE A 6 -0.52 -3.05 -6.82
N ASP A 7 0.17 -2.52 -5.85
CA ASP A 7 1.60 -2.66 -5.69
C ASP A 7 1.92 -3.47 -4.42
N ALA A 8 2.46 -4.66 -4.58
CA ALA A 8 3.02 -5.40 -3.47
C ALA A 8 4.41 -4.88 -3.18
N GLY A 9 4.61 -4.26 -2.04
CA GLY A 9 5.90 -3.72 -1.61
C GLY A 9 7.01 -4.77 -1.62
N HIS A 10 8.24 -4.34 -1.81
CA HIS A 10 9.44 -5.18 -1.87
C HIS A 10 9.43 -6.20 -3.02
N TYR A 11 10.24 -7.26 -2.95
CA TYR A 11 10.33 -8.32 -3.96
C TYR A 11 10.83 -9.63 -3.34
N GLY A 12 10.73 -10.70 -4.12
CA GLY A 12 11.35 -11.99 -3.79
C GLY A 12 10.64 -12.76 -2.70
N ASN A 13 11.38 -13.67 -2.10
CA ASN A 13 10.92 -14.55 -1.04
C ASN A 13 11.85 -14.43 0.18
N ARG A 14 11.26 -14.18 1.35
CA ARG A 14 11.97 -13.97 2.60
C ARG A 14 12.89 -12.75 2.62
N TYR A 15 12.48 -11.68 1.96
CA TYR A 15 13.10 -10.36 2.07
C TYR A 15 12.30 -9.47 3.04
N ASN A 16 12.97 -8.46 3.59
CA ASN A 16 12.39 -7.54 4.57
C ASN A 16 11.80 -8.29 5.77
N ALA A 17 12.71 -8.93 6.52
CA ALA A 17 12.35 -9.61 7.75
C ALA A 17 11.75 -8.64 8.77
N GLY A 18 10.60 -8.99 9.33
CA GLY A 18 9.98 -8.25 10.41
C GLY A 18 10.63 -8.55 11.76
N VAL A 19 10.13 -7.90 12.80
CA VAL A 19 10.58 -8.12 14.19
C VAL A 19 10.15 -9.49 14.74
N ILE A 20 9.15 -10.10 14.13
CA ILE A 20 8.66 -11.44 14.48
C ILE A 20 9.43 -12.47 13.65
N SER A 21 10.01 -13.47 14.32
CA SER A 21 10.73 -14.54 13.64
C SER A 21 9.85 -15.28 12.63
N GLY A 22 10.37 -15.45 11.42
CA GLY A 22 9.66 -16.13 10.32
C GLY A 22 8.69 -15.24 9.55
N TYR A 23 8.48 -13.98 9.95
CA TYR A 23 7.71 -13.02 9.18
C TYR A 23 8.60 -12.28 8.20
N TYR A 24 8.14 -12.21 6.96
CA TYR A 24 8.80 -11.48 5.87
C TYR A 24 7.77 -10.62 5.14
N GLU A 25 8.00 -9.32 5.09
CA GLU A 25 7.09 -8.38 4.46
C GLU A 25 6.91 -8.68 2.97
N SER A 26 7.98 -9.04 2.26
CA SER A 26 7.91 -9.41 0.85
C SER A 26 6.96 -10.57 0.55
N ASN A 27 6.79 -11.51 1.48
CA ASN A 27 5.86 -12.62 1.33
C ASN A 27 4.42 -12.17 1.61
N MET A 28 4.24 -11.42 2.70
CA MET A 28 2.92 -10.91 3.11
C MET A 28 2.31 -10.02 2.03
N THR A 29 3.07 -9.04 1.52
CA THR A 29 2.56 -8.11 0.49
C THR A 29 2.20 -8.83 -0.80
N TRP A 30 2.99 -9.85 -1.19
CA TRP A 30 2.70 -10.65 -2.38
C TRP A 30 1.41 -11.46 -2.24
N GLU A 31 1.19 -12.10 -1.10
CA GLU A 31 -0.03 -12.87 -0.84
C GLU A 31 -1.26 -11.96 -0.73
N LEU A 32 -1.12 -10.87 0.02
CA LEU A 32 -2.20 -9.89 0.19
C LEU A 32 -2.63 -9.26 -1.15
N GLN A 33 -1.67 -8.95 -2.02
CA GLN A 33 -1.97 -8.50 -3.38
C GLN A 33 -2.85 -9.50 -4.13
N GLY A 34 -2.54 -10.79 -4.03
CA GLY A 34 -3.29 -11.85 -4.71
C GLY A 34 -4.75 -11.92 -4.23
N TYR A 35 -4.95 -11.88 -2.91
CA TYR A 35 -6.30 -11.85 -2.32
C TYR A 35 -7.07 -10.59 -2.70
N LEU A 36 -6.44 -9.42 -2.55
CA LEU A 36 -7.07 -8.15 -2.85
C LEU A 36 -7.45 -8.03 -4.33
N LYS A 37 -6.57 -8.48 -5.22
CA LYS A 37 -6.85 -8.52 -6.67
C LYS A 37 -8.11 -9.35 -6.95
N LYS A 38 -8.17 -10.55 -6.43
CA LYS A 38 -9.31 -11.46 -6.63
C LYS A 38 -10.61 -10.83 -6.16
N GLU A 39 -10.63 -10.30 -4.93
CA GLU A 39 -11.81 -9.65 -4.36
C GLU A 39 -12.27 -8.45 -5.21
N LEU A 40 -11.36 -7.58 -5.59
CA LEU A 40 -11.71 -6.41 -6.40
C LEU A 40 -12.24 -6.79 -7.79
N GLU A 41 -11.69 -7.83 -8.42
CA GLU A 41 -12.19 -8.35 -9.69
C GLU A 41 -13.61 -8.94 -9.55
N GLU A 42 -13.92 -9.61 -8.44
CA GLU A 42 -15.27 -10.11 -8.14
C GLU A 42 -16.28 -8.97 -7.96
N TYR A 43 -15.84 -7.81 -7.48
CA TYR A 43 -16.64 -6.58 -7.44
C TYR A 43 -16.71 -5.82 -8.78
N GLY A 44 -16.06 -6.33 -9.83
CA GLY A 44 -16.12 -5.80 -11.18
C GLY A 44 -15.12 -4.71 -11.50
N PHE A 45 -14.05 -4.54 -10.71
CA PHE A 45 -12.96 -3.64 -11.05
C PHE A 45 -11.99 -4.29 -12.06
N GLU A 46 -11.37 -3.48 -12.91
CA GLU A 46 -10.21 -3.89 -13.69
C GLU A 46 -8.95 -3.73 -12.82
N VAL A 47 -8.24 -4.82 -12.54
CA VAL A 47 -7.13 -4.79 -11.58
C VAL A 47 -5.82 -5.22 -12.21
N GLY A 48 -4.84 -4.31 -12.19
CA GLY A 48 -3.44 -4.58 -12.52
C GLY A 48 -2.58 -4.76 -11.29
N THR A 49 -1.40 -5.32 -11.48
CA THR A 49 -0.36 -5.44 -10.46
C THR A 49 0.95 -4.89 -10.98
N THR A 50 1.72 -4.21 -10.14
CA THR A 50 3.02 -3.64 -10.56
C THR A 50 4.01 -4.73 -10.89
N ARG A 51 4.08 -5.80 -10.10
CA ARG A 51 4.97 -6.93 -10.34
C ARG A 51 4.24 -8.05 -11.07
N ALA A 52 4.84 -8.55 -12.16
CA ALA A 52 4.33 -9.70 -12.90
C ALA A 52 4.71 -11.04 -12.25
N ALA A 53 5.76 -11.06 -11.45
CA ALA A 53 6.24 -12.25 -10.74
C ALA A 53 6.76 -11.90 -9.34
N LYS A 54 6.72 -12.87 -8.42
CA LYS A 54 7.17 -12.68 -7.04
C LYS A 54 8.62 -12.22 -6.94
N ALA A 55 9.48 -12.70 -7.83
CA ALA A 55 10.90 -12.38 -7.85
C ALA A 55 11.25 -11.06 -8.57
N GLU A 56 10.28 -10.42 -9.21
CA GLU A 56 10.52 -9.18 -9.94
C GLU A 56 10.83 -8.04 -8.97
N ASP A 57 12.03 -7.50 -9.09
CA ASP A 57 12.48 -6.31 -8.37
C ASP A 57 12.22 -5.07 -9.23
N LEU A 58 11.55 -4.09 -8.66
CA LEU A 58 11.17 -2.85 -9.33
C LEU A 58 11.58 -1.67 -8.48
N GLU A 59 12.27 -0.74 -9.10
CA GLU A 59 12.51 0.59 -8.55
C GLU A 59 11.16 1.31 -8.30
N VAL A 60 11.14 2.20 -7.32
CA VAL A 60 9.92 2.94 -6.93
C VAL A 60 9.34 3.70 -8.13
N SER A 61 10.19 4.37 -8.90
CA SER A 61 9.79 5.08 -10.11
C SER A 61 9.13 4.17 -11.16
N GLN A 62 9.63 2.95 -11.32
CA GLN A 62 9.03 1.97 -12.24
C GLN A 62 7.65 1.51 -11.78
N ARG A 63 7.44 1.37 -10.46
CA ARG A 63 6.12 1.06 -9.88
C ARG A 63 5.12 2.17 -10.19
N GLY A 64 5.52 3.42 -9.99
CA GLY A 64 4.71 4.59 -10.36
C GLY A 64 4.38 4.64 -11.84
N LEU A 65 5.35 4.39 -12.73
CA LEU A 65 5.13 4.37 -14.18
C LEU A 65 4.13 3.29 -14.60
N ARG A 66 4.14 2.12 -13.97
CA ARG A 66 3.18 1.03 -14.26
C ARG A 66 1.75 1.38 -13.85
N SER A 67 1.55 2.35 -12.96
CA SER A 67 0.22 2.81 -12.55
C SER A 67 -0.41 3.82 -13.51
N LEU A 68 0.30 4.28 -14.52
CA LEU A 68 -0.24 5.22 -15.50
C LEU A 68 -1.45 4.63 -16.25
N GLY A 69 -2.53 5.40 -16.30
CA GLY A 69 -3.79 4.97 -16.90
C GLY A 69 -4.71 4.18 -15.97
N TYR A 70 -4.34 4.05 -14.70
CA TYR A 70 -5.21 3.53 -13.64
C TYR A 70 -5.81 4.69 -12.84
N ASP A 71 -7.03 4.46 -12.31
CA ASP A 71 -7.76 5.47 -11.54
C ASP A 71 -7.30 5.53 -10.08
N LEU A 72 -6.78 4.42 -9.56
CA LEU A 72 -6.29 4.30 -8.18
C LEU A 72 -5.03 3.42 -8.14
N PHE A 73 -4.05 3.86 -7.37
CA PHE A 73 -2.85 3.09 -7.02
C PHE A 73 -2.86 2.77 -5.53
N ILE A 74 -2.69 1.49 -5.18
CA ILE A 74 -2.66 1.01 -3.81
C ILE A 74 -1.35 0.27 -3.58
N SER A 75 -0.46 0.82 -2.76
CA SER A 75 0.76 0.13 -2.34
C SER A 75 0.58 -0.51 -0.97
N LEU A 76 1.01 -1.75 -0.85
CA LEU A 76 0.85 -2.60 0.32
C LEU A 76 2.19 -2.78 1.02
N HIS A 77 2.25 -2.42 2.29
CA HIS A 77 3.41 -2.54 3.15
C HIS A 77 3.03 -2.97 4.56
N SER A 78 4.02 -3.39 5.34
CA SER A 78 3.92 -3.45 6.79
C SER A 78 5.00 -2.57 7.41
N ASN A 79 4.67 -1.91 8.50
CA ASN A 79 5.64 -1.14 9.26
C ASN A 79 6.26 -1.99 10.36
N ALA A 80 7.49 -1.65 10.73
CA ALA A 80 8.17 -2.16 11.92
C ALA A 80 8.51 -1.01 12.87
N ALA A 81 8.52 -1.28 14.16
CA ALA A 81 8.97 -0.33 15.16
C ALA A 81 9.98 -0.99 16.10
N SER A 82 10.93 -0.21 16.61
CA SER A 82 11.97 -0.66 17.51
C SER A 82 11.54 -0.78 18.98
N ALA A 83 10.35 -0.29 19.32
CA ALA A 83 9.79 -0.31 20.67
C ALA A 83 8.47 -1.08 20.69
N GLU A 84 8.07 -1.55 21.89
CA GLU A 84 6.77 -2.16 22.11
C GLU A 84 5.65 -1.25 21.60
N ALA A 85 5.19 -1.60 20.75
CA ALA A 85 4.24 -1.93 19.72
C ALA A 85 3.28 -0.79 19.41
N PRO A 86 3.57 0.00 18.37
CA PRO A 86 2.46 0.58 17.62
C PRO A 86 1.66 -0.56 16.98
N ASP A 87 0.44 -0.75 17.44
CA ASP A 87 -0.54 -1.66 16.88
C ASP A 87 -1.68 -0.85 16.27
N TYR A 88 -1.42 -0.30 15.09
CA TYR A 88 -2.38 0.50 14.33
C TYR A 88 -2.24 0.32 12.83
N VAL A 89 -3.31 0.59 12.11
CA VAL A 89 -3.32 0.75 10.66
C VAL A 89 -2.89 2.16 10.29
N ALA A 90 -1.96 2.29 9.35
CA ALA A 90 -1.58 3.58 8.77
C ALA A 90 -1.91 3.59 7.28
N LEU A 91 -2.67 4.60 6.84
CA LEU A 91 -2.88 4.89 5.44
C LEU A 91 -2.22 6.21 5.09
N PHE A 92 -1.33 6.14 4.11
CA PHE A 92 -0.68 7.32 3.56
C PHE A 92 -1.40 7.74 2.29
N HIS A 93 -1.59 9.04 2.12
CA HIS A 93 -2.04 9.60 0.86
C HIS A 93 -1.07 10.67 0.37
N LEU A 94 -0.94 10.76 -0.94
CA LEU A 94 -0.05 11.74 -1.56
C LEU A 94 -0.56 13.16 -1.29
N VAL A 95 0.35 14.04 -0.90
CA VAL A 95 0.13 15.48 -0.81
C VAL A 95 1.06 16.15 -1.80
N LYS A 96 0.49 16.87 -2.74
CA LYS A 96 1.22 17.78 -3.61
C LYS A 96 1.14 19.20 -3.06
N ASP A 97 2.04 20.05 -3.47
CA ASP A 97 2.10 21.45 -3.02
C ASP A 97 0.85 22.26 -3.40
N ASP A 98 0.12 21.80 -4.39
CA ASP A 98 -1.19 22.29 -4.78
C ASP A 98 -2.26 21.23 -4.46
N THR A 99 -3.34 21.62 -3.84
CA THR A 99 -4.49 20.75 -3.57
C THR A 99 -5.16 20.37 -4.89
N THR A 100 -4.80 19.21 -5.44
CA THR A 100 -5.46 18.64 -6.60
C THR A 100 -6.66 17.79 -6.18
N LYS A 101 -7.65 17.63 -7.05
CA LYS A 101 -8.79 16.71 -6.79
C LYS A 101 -8.34 15.28 -6.47
N ALA A 102 -7.22 14.85 -7.04
CA ALA A 102 -6.65 13.53 -6.78
C ALA A 102 -6.23 13.39 -5.31
N ASP A 103 -5.61 14.41 -4.73
CA ASP A 103 -5.20 14.40 -3.32
C ASP A 103 -6.40 14.37 -2.39
N GLU A 104 -7.45 15.14 -2.69
CA GLU A 104 -8.69 15.12 -1.91
C GLU A 104 -9.39 13.76 -1.96
N VAL A 105 -9.43 13.12 -3.13
CA VAL A 105 -10.02 11.78 -3.29
C VAL A 105 -9.20 10.73 -2.54
N SER A 106 -7.88 10.76 -2.65
CA SER A 106 -6.98 9.87 -1.91
C SER A 106 -7.16 10.02 -0.41
N LYS A 107 -7.22 11.24 0.09
CA LYS A 107 -7.46 11.54 1.51
C LYS A 107 -8.83 11.06 1.97
N MET A 108 -9.86 11.27 1.18
CA MET A 108 -11.22 10.81 1.49
C MET A 108 -11.27 9.28 1.56
N LEU A 109 -10.67 8.60 0.60
CA LEU A 109 -10.61 7.13 0.58
C LEU A 109 -9.84 6.60 1.79
N ALA A 110 -8.67 7.16 2.10
CA ALA A 110 -7.90 6.79 3.27
C ALA A 110 -8.69 6.94 4.58
N LYS A 111 -9.40 8.06 4.76
CA LYS A 111 -10.25 8.29 5.94
C LYS A 111 -11.42 7.30 6.06
N LYS A 112 -11.97 6.84 4.93
CA LYS A 112 -13.05 5.85 4.93
C LYS A 112 -12.52 4.44 5.17
N LEU A 113 -11.39 4.09 4.62
CA LEU A 113 -10.83 2.73 4.69
C LEU A 113 -10.13 2.45 6.01
N ALA A 114 -9.42 3.43 6.58
CA ALA A 114 -8.61 3.21 7.78
C ALA A 114 -9.38 2.59 8.96
N PRO A 115 -10.56 3.09 9.37
CA PRO A 115 -11.29 2.49 10.47
C PRO A 115 -11.84 1.09 10.14
N VAL A 116 -12.19 0.83 8.88
CA VAL A 116 -12.69 -0.48 8.45
C VAL A 116 -11.57 -1.52 8.50
N ILE A 117 -10.39 -1.17 8.00
CA ILE A 117 -9.22 -2.05 8.03
C ILE A 117 -8.78 -2.30 9.47
N ALA A 118 -8.70 -1.25 10.31
CA ALA A 118 -8.33 -1.38 11.72
C ALA A 118 -9.28 -2.31 12.49
N LYS A 119 -10.58 -2.16 12.28
CA LYS A 119 -11.59 -3.05 12.87
C LYS A 119 -11.44 -4.49 12.41
N THR A 120 -11.19 -4.70 11.11
CA THR A 120 -11.02 -6.04 10.53
C THR A 120 -9.75 -6.72 11.04
N MET A 121 -8.67 -5.97 11.17
CA MET A 121 -7.39 -6.45 11.70
C MET A 121 -7.40 -6.59 13.22
N GLY A 122 -8.34 -5.93 13.92
CA GLY A 122 -8.41 -5.96 15.37
C GLY A 122 -7.29 -5.19 16.06
N THR A 123 -6.78 -4.13 15.43
CA THR A 123 -5.71 -3.29 16.03
C THR A 123 -6.22 -2.57 17.28
N VAL A 124 -5.35 -2.44 18.28
CA VAL A 124 -5.72 -1.84 19.58
C VAL A 124 -5.76 -0.31 19.53
N GLN A 125 -4.89 0.27 18.71
CA GLN A 125 -4.77 1.72 18.58
C GLN A 125 -5.63 2.23 17.42
N GLU A 126 -6.03 3.49 17.52
CA GLU A 126 -6.77 4.17 16.46
C GLU A 126 -5.95 4.22 15.16
N PRO A 127 -6.59 4.01 14.01
CA PRO A 127 -5.92 4.10 12.72
C PRO A 127 -5.43 5.51 12.43
N LYS A 128 -4.34 5.62 11.70
CA LYS A 128 -3.76 6.90 11.29
C LYS A 128 -3.94 7.11 9.79
N VAL A 129 -4.36 8.32 9.42
CA VAL A 129 -4.34 8.80 8.05
C VAL A 129 -3.29 9.89 7.97
N LEU A 130 -2.24 9.65 7.20
CA LEU A 130 -1.03 10.45 7.19
C LEU A 130 -0.79 11.05 5.81
N ASP A 131 -0.38 12.31 5.80
CA ASP A 131 0.08 12.98 4.60
C ASP A 131 1.46 12.42 4.22
N ARG A 132 1.64 12.08 2.94
CA ARG A 132 2.95 11.75 2.39
C ARG A 132 3.29 12.78 1.30
N PRO A 133 4.15 13.74 1.58
CA PRO A 133 4.64 14.65 0.56
C PRO A 133 5.44 13.88 -0.50
N VAL A 134 5.48 14.42 -1.71
CA VAL A 134 6.41 13.97 -2.73
C VAL A 134 7.82 14.05 -2.14
N ASP A 135 8.61 13.01 -2.24
CA ASP A 135 9.96 12.95 -1.66
C ASP A 135 9.97 13.06 -0.10
N PHE A 136 9.13 12.25 0.53
CA PHE A 136 8.95 12.23 1.99
C PHE A 136 10.25 11.88 2.75
N ASP A 137 11.03 10.97 2.23
CA ASP A 137 12.27 10.47 2.84
C ASP A 137 13.53 11.13 2.26
N ARG A 138 13.38 12.00 1.26
CA ARG A 138 14.46 12.72 0.59
C ARG A 138 15.53 11.84 -0.04
N ASP A 139 15.14 10.64 -0.44
CA ASP A 139 16.01 9.71 -1.15
C ASP A 139 15.90 9.82 -2.69
N GLY A 140 15.04 10.71 -3.17
CA GLY A 140 14.86 11.00 -4.60
C GLY A 140 13.78 10.15 -5.28
N ASP A 141 12.95 9.47 -4.51
CA ASP A 141 11.87 8.59 -5.02
C ASP A 141 10.53 9.31 -5.19
#